data_980e2813cf8e29c5ab5ff4e20a65cc8b
#
_entry.id   980e2813cf8e29c5ab5ff4e20a65cc8b
#
_cell.length_a   1.000
_cell.length_b   1.000
_cell.length_c   1.000
_cell.angle_alpha   90.00
_cell.angle_beta   90.00
_cell.angle_gamma   90.00
#
_symmetry.space_group_name_H-M   'P 1'
#
loop_
_entity.id
_entity.type
_entity.pdbx_description
1 polymer ?
#
loop_
_entity_poly.entity_id
_entity_poly.type
_entity_poly.pdbx_seq_one_letter_code
_entity_poly.pdbx_strand_id
1 'polypeptide(L)'
;MGIVGGLERSVYCASKHAVEGFTKAMAIEYGPYGIRINTICPTFILTELTRSTFEDAKKRKWIEEKIKLGRVGKVEDIMGAVIYLASDASSLVTGSALMVDGGWTAE
;
A
#
# COMPACT_ATOMS: atom_id res chain seq x y z
N MET A 1 16.10 -1.05 15.93
CA MET A 1 15.90 -2.38 15.32
C MET A 1 17.25 -2.99 15.01
N GLY A 2 17.49 -4.22 15.41
CA GLY A 2 18.74 -4.90 15.17
C GLY A 2 18.76 -5.66 13.85
N ILE A 3 19.65 -6.65 13.76
CA ILE A 3 19.81 -7.50 12.56
C ILE A 3 18.50 -8.14 12.13
N VAL A 4 17.67 -8.57 13.10
CA VAL A 4 16.37 -9.21 12.83
C VAL A 4 15.44 -8.23 12.12
N GLY A 5 15.40 -6.96 12.55
CA GLY A 5 14.59 -5.93 11.89
C GLY A 5 15.04 -5.67 10.46
N GLY A 6 16.36 -5.69 10.21
CA GLY A 6 16.89 -5.55 8.85
C GLY A 6 16.54 -6.72 7.97
N LEU A 7 16.58 -7.95 8.51
CA LEU A 7 16.20 -9.15 7.79
C LEU A 7 14.72 -9.14 7.44
N GLU A 8 13.88 -8.75 8.38
CA GLU A 8 12.43 -8.63 8.12
C GLU A 8 12.12 -7.61 7.03
N ARG A 9 12.83 -6.48 7.01
CA ARG A 9 12.69 -5.49 5.96
C ARG A 9 13.08 -6.03 4.59
N SER A 10 14.16 -6.81 4.53
CA SER A 10 14.62 -7.41 3.28
C SER A 10 13.56 -8.38 2.73
N VAL A 11 12.99 -9.22 3.60
CA VAL A 11 11.92 -10.15 3.22
C VAL A 11 10.67 -9.39 2.78
N TYR A 12 10.30 -8.34 3.51
CA TYR A 12 9.16 -7.51 3.16
C TYR A 12 9.35 -6.85 1.79
N CYS A 13 10.51 -6.26 1.53
CA CYS A 13 10.80 -5.63 0.24
C CYS A 13 10.77 -6.64 -0.89
N ALA A 14 11.34 -7.82 -0.69
CA ALA A 14 11.33 -8.90 -1.69
C ALA A 14 9.90 -9.34 -2.00
N SER A 15 9.07 -9.53 -0.96
CA SER A 15 7.67 -9.91 -1.12
C SER A 15 6.89 -8.85 -1.90
N LYS A 16 7.12 -7.58 -1.58
CA LYS A 16 6.44 -6.47 -2.26
C LYS A 16 6.82 -6.39 -3.73
N HIS A 17 8.10 -6.53 -4.05
CA HIS A 17 8.55 -6.53 -5.43
C HIS A 17 7.98 -7.73 -6.21
N ALA A 18 7.89 -8.89 -5.55
CA ALA A 18 7.30 -10.08 -6.16
C ALA A 18 5.82 -9.87 -6.50
N VAL A 19 5.04 -9.27 -5.60
CA VAL A 19 3.63 -8.96 -5.83
C VAL A 19 3.46 -7.98 -6.99
N GLU A 20 4.27 -6.92 -7.02
CA GLU A 20 4.20 -5.93 -8.10
C GLU A 20 4.58 -6.52 -9.45
N GLY A 21 5.65 -7.32 -9.50
CA GLY A 21 6.07 -8.01 -10.72
C GLY A 21 5.03 -9.00 -11.21
N PHE A 22 4.47 -9.78 -10.30
CA PHE A 22 3.42 -10.75 -10.60
C PHE A 22 2.16 -10.06 -11.14
N THR A 23 1.78 -8.94 -10.52
CA THR A 23 0.63 -8.14 -10.96
C THR A 23 0.80 -7.64 -12.37
N LYS A 24 1.98 -7.11 -12.71
CA LYS A 24 2.26 -6.64 -14.07
C LYS A 24 2.23 -7.78 -15.08
N ALA A 25 2.81 -8.92 -14.75
CA ALA A 25 2.79 -10.10 -15.62
C ALA A 25 1.35 -10.57 -15.87
N MET A 26 0.54 -10.65 -14.82
CA MET A 26 -0.86 -11.04 -14.94
C MET A 26 -1.67 -10.02 -15.74
N ALA A 27 -1.39 -8.72 -15.57
CA ALA A 27 -2.06 -7.69 -16.34
C ALA A 27 -1.80 -7.84 -17.84
N ILE A 28 -0.58 -8.20 -18.20
CA ILE A 28 -0.22 -8.48 -19.59
C ILE A 28 -0.95 -9.71 -20.13
N GLU A 29 -0.97 -10.79 -19.35
CA GLU A 29 -1.59 -12.05 -19.76
C GLU A 29 -3.11 -11.94 -19.90
N TYR A 30 -3.76 -11.26 -18.97
CA TYR A 30 -5.22 -11.20 -18.89
C TYR A 30 -5.84 -9.96 -19.55
N GLY A 31 -5.00 -8.97 -19.91
CA GLY A 31 -5.46 -7.80 -20.63
C GLY A 31 -6.29 -8.10 -21.88
N PRO A 32 -5.86 -9.05 -22.74
CA PRO A 32 -6.62 -9.42 -23.94
C PRO A 32 -8.01 -9.98 -23.65
N TYR A 33 -8.24 -10.46 -22.42
CA TYR A 33 -9.55 -10.97 -22.00
C TYR A 33 -10.42 -9.91 -21.32
N GLY A 34 -9.96 -8.65 -21.29
CA GLY A 34 -10.69 -7.57 -20.65
C GLY A 34 -10.61 -7.58 -19.13
N ILE A 35 -9.62 -8.26 -18.56
CA ILE A 35 -9.42 -8.33 -17.10
C ILE A 35 -8.34 -7.35 -16.70
N ARG A 36 -8.66 -6.47 -15.74
CA ARG A 36 -7.71 -5.51 -15.18
C ARG A 36 -7.21 -6.00 -13.83
N ILE A 37 -5.92 -5.87 -13.60
CA ILE A 37 -5.27 -6.30 -12.37
C ILE A 37 -4.36 -5.18 -11.89
N ASN A 38 -4.62 -4.68 -10.69
CA ASN A 38 -3.88 -3.59 -10.08
C ASN A 38 -3.62 -3.90 -8.62
N THR A 39 -2.70 -3.15 -8.01
CA THR A 39 -2.45 -3.24 -6.58
C THR A 39 -2.77 -1.92 -5.89
N ILE A 40 -3.10 -2.02 -4.61
CA ILE A 40 -3.24 -0.87 -3.72
C ILE A 40 -2.15 -0.98 -2.68
N CYS A 41 -1.37 0.09 -2.53
CA CYS A 41 -0.22 0.12 -1.63
C CYS A 41 -0.48 1.13 -0.52
N PRO A 42 -1.14 0.71 0.59
CA PRO A 42 -1.37 1.59 1.72
C PRO A 42 -0.11 1.72 2.56
N THR A 43 -0.07 2.73 3.42
CA THR A 43 0.92 2.83 4.48
C THR A 43 0.27 2.46 5.82
N PHE A 44 0.62 3.14 6.89
CA PHE A 44 0.07 2.86 8.22
C PHE A 44 -1.41 3.22 8.29
N ILE A 45 -2.24 2.20 8.47
CA ILE A 45 -3.70 2.32 8.58
C ILE A 45 -4.11 1.95 10.00
N LEU A 46 -4.91 2.79 10.62
CA LEU A 46 -5.45 2.53 11.96
C LEU A 46 -6.53 1.47 11.87
N THR A 47 -6.26 0.30 12.43
CA THR A 47 -7.18 -0.83 12.54
C THR A 47 -7.07 -1.41 13.94
N GLU A 48 -7.91 -2.37 14.29
CA GLU A 48 -7.79 -3.08 15.55
C GLU A 48 -6.41 -3.75 15.70
N LEU A 49 -5.88 -4.27 14.61
CA LEU A 49 -4.57 -4.94 14.61
C LEU A 49 -3.41 -3.97 14.87
N THR A 50 -3.51 -2.73 14.40
CA THR A 50 -2.42 -1.74 14.52
C THR A 50 -2.62 -0.78 15.68
N ARG A 51 -3.72 -0.86 16.40
CA ARG A 51 -4.06 0.06 17.49
C ARG A 51 -2.95 0.18 18.53
N SER A 52 -2.38 -0.93 18.98
CA SER A 52 -1.32 -0.93 19.99
C SER A 52 -0.08 -0.16 19.55
N THR A 53 0.27 -0.22 18.27
CA THR A 53 1.38 0.54 17.70
C THR A 53 1.14 2.04 17.81
N PHE A 54 -0.10 2.49 17.54
CA PHE A 54 -0.44 3.91 17.57
C PHE A 54 -0.71 4.43 18.98
N GLU A 55 -0.86 3.57 19.97
CA GLU A 55 -0.96 3.96 21.39
C GLU A 55 0.40 4.36 21.97
N ASP A 56 1.51 3.90 21.37
CA ASP A 56 2.85 4.34 21.73
C ASP A 56 3.10 5.73 21.12
N ALA A 57 3.12 6.76 21.96
CA ALA A 57 3.24 8.15 21.52
C ALA A 57 4.50 8.44 20.71
N LYS A 58 5.62 7.79 21.04
CA LYS A 58 6.89 7.99 20.32
C LYS A 58 6.83 7.36 18.92
N LYS A 59 6.31 6.13 18.83
CA LYS A 59 6.15 5.45 17.55
C LYS A 59 5.16 6.19 16.65
N ARG A 60 4.05 6.61 17.22
CA ARG A 60 3.03 7.37 16.49
C ARG A 60 3.59 8.66 15.92
N LYS A 61 4.34 9.41 16.73
CA LYS A 61 4.96 10.67 16.29
C LYS A 61 5.94 10.42 15.15
N TRP A 62 6.79 9.40 15.28
CA TRP A 62 7.75 9.05 14.24
C TRP A 62 7.04 8.69 12.92
N ILE A 63 5.98 7.90 13.00
CA ILE A 63 5.19 7.50 11.84
C ILE A 63 4.54 8.73 11.19
N GLU A 64 3.90 9.60 11.98
CA GLU A 64 3.24 10.79 11.48
C GLU A 64 4.21 11.77 10.82
N GLU A 65 5.43 11.86 11.32
CA GLU A 65 6.48 12.69 10.72
C GLU A 65 6.92 12.18 9.35
N LYS A 66 6.87 10.86 9.14
CA LYS A 66 7.22 10.25 7.85
C LYS A 66 6.10 10.37 6.82
N ILE A 67 4.87 10.51 7.25
CA ILE A 67 3.73 10.68 6.35
C ILE A 67 3.57 12.17 6.04
N LYS A 68 3.72 12.55 4.79
CA LYS A 68 3.73 13.97 4.39
C LYS A 68 2.42 14.69 4.71
N LEU A 69 1.29 13.98 4.68
CA LEU A 69 0.00 14.55 5.09
C LEU A 69 -0.16 14.63 6.61
N GLY A 70 0.80 14.09 7.38
CA GLY A 70 0.87 14.27 8.83
C GLY A 70 -0.12 13.45 9.64
N ARG A 71 -0.75 12.44 9.04
CA ARG A 71 -1.68 11.57 9.75
C ARG A 71 -1.61 10.14 9.25
N VAL A 72 -1.92 9.19 10.13
CA VAL A 72 -2.11 7.80 9.73
C VAL A 72 -3.41 7.66 8.94
N GLY A 73 -3.49 6.66 8.09
CA GLY A 73 -4.68 6.40 7.30
C GLY A 73 -5.77 5.71 8.11
N LYS A 74 -6.97 5.79 7.60
CA LYS A 74 -8.15 5.07 8.10
C LYS A 74 -8.62 4.11 7.03
N VAL A 75 -9.44 3.14 7.42
CA VAL A 75 -10.01 2.18 6.45
C VAL A 75 -10.73 2.90 5.31
N GLU A 76 -11.41 4.00 5.60
CA GLU A 76 -12.12 4.80 4.60
C GLU A 76 -11.19 5.37 3.52
N ASP A 77 -9.94 5.65 3.87
CA ASP A 77 -8.95 6.14 2.91
C ASP A 77 -8.61 5.09 1.85
N ILE A 78 -8.73 3.81 2.19
CA ILE A 78 -8.47 2.69 1.28
C ILE A 78 -9.72 2.35 0.47
N MET A 79 -10.91 2.49 1.07
CA MET A 79 -12.17 2.14 0.41
C MET A 79 -12.38 2.90 -0.90
N GLY A 80 -12.04 4.18 -0.94
CA GLY A 80 -12.14 4.97 -2.17
C GLY A 80 -11.27 4.41 -3.30
N ALA A 81 -10.06 3.97 -2.96
CA ALA A 81 -9.16 3.34 -3.94
C ALA A 81 -9.74 2.02 -4.46
N VAL A 82 -10.30 1.19 -3.58
CA VAL A 82 -10.94 -0.07 -3.97
C VAL A 82 -12.12 0.20 -4.92
N ILE A 83 -12.97 1.14 -4.57
CA ILE A 83 -14.14 1.50 -5.39
C ILE A 83 -13.68 2.01 -6.76
N TYR A 84 -12.69 2.89 -6.80
CA TYR A 84 -12.14 3.40 -8.05
C TYR A 84 -11.62 2.27 -8.95
N LEU A 85 -10.77 1.40 -8.41
CA LEU A 85 -10.15 0.33 -9.19
C LEU A 85 -11.13 -0.77 -9.59
N ALA A 86 -12.20 -0.96 -8.82
CA ALA A 86 -13.23 -1.95 -9.13
C ALA A 86 -14.30 -1.43 -10.07
N SER A 87 -14.33 -0.14 -10.36
CA SER A 87 -15.38 0.49 -11.16
C SER A 87 -14.93 0.81 -12.58
N ASP A 88 -15.88 1.16 -13.42
CA ASP A 88 -15.64 1.59 -14.81
C ASP A 88 -14.86 2.90 -14.88
N ALA A 89 -14.82 3.67 -13.78
CA ALA A 89 -14.01 4.89 -13.70
C ALA A 89 -12.53 4.63 -13.96
N SER A 90 -12.04 3.40 -13.71
CA SER A 90 -10.66 3.00 -13.95
C SER A 90 -10.52 2.04 -15.13
N SER A 91 -11.42 2.11 -16.11
CA SER A 91 -11.50 1.14 -17.22
C SER A 91 -10.22 1.00 -18.04
N LEU A 92 -9.37 2.02 -18.06
CA LEU A 92 -8.08 1.98 -18.79
C LEU A 92 -6.90 1.72 -17.86
N VAL A 93 -7.12 1.41 -16.58
CA VAL A 93 -6.07 1.23 -15.58
C VAL A 93 -5.83 -0.26 -15.33
N THR A 94 -4.66 -0.76 -15.71
CA THR A 94 -4.22 -2.12 -15.41
C THR A 94 -2.70 -2.15 -15.27
N GLY A 95 -2.19 -3.10 -14.49
CA GLY A 95 -0.77 -3.25 -14.24
C GLY A 95 -0.19 -2.13 -13.38
N SER A 96 -1.00 -1.39 -12.67
CA SER A 96 -0.59 -0.22 -11.89
C SER A 96 -0.61 -0.47 -10.39
N ALA A 97 0.19 0.28 -9.67
CA ALA A 97 0.18 0.33 -8.22
C ALA A 97 -0.34 1.70 -7.78
N LEU A 98 -1.42 1.72 -7.02
CA LEU A 98 -1.98 2.96 -6.48
C LEU A 98 -1.50 3.14 -5.04
N MET A 99 -0.66 4.16 -4.84
CA MET A 99 -0.15 4.51 -3.52
C MET A 99 -1.20 5.28 -2.73
N VAL A 100 -1.53 4.78 -1.54
CA VAL A 100 -2.46 5.42 -0.62
C VAL A 100 -1.72 5.54 0.72
N ASP A 101 -0.73 6.42 0.76
CA ASP A 101 0.26 6.44 1.84
C ASP A 101 0.52 7.85 2.42
N GLY A 102 -0.32 8.81 2.07
CA GLY A 102 -0.17 10.17 2.58
C GLY A 102 1.13 10.85 2.17
N GLY A 103 1.79 10.34 1.13
CA GLY A 103 3.04 10.89 0.64
C GLY A 103 4.30 10.23 1.22
N TRP A 104 4.16 9.13 1.97
CA TRP A 104 5.31 8.44 2.57
C TRP A 104 6.39 8.13 1.53
N THR A 105 6.01 7.60 0.37
CA THR A 105 6.95 7.18 -0.68
C THR A 105 7.29 8.28 -1.68
N ALA A 106 6.84 9.50 -1.45
CA ALA A 106 7.10 10.61 -2.36
C ALA A 106 8.54 11.13 -2.30
N GLU A 107 9.30 10.72 -1.30
CA GLU A 107 10.72 11.05 -1.18
C GLU A 107 11.57 10.21 -2.10
#